data_f67299320feeaa75a97a7f46f3e11968
#
_entry.id   f67299320feeaa75a97a7f46f3e11968
#
_cell.length_a   1.000
_cell.length_b   1.000
_cell.length_c   1.000
_cell.angle_alpha   90.00
_cell.angle_beta   90.00
_cell.angle_gamma   90.00
#
_symmetry.space_group_name_H-M   'P 1'
#
loop_
_entity.id
_entity.type
_entity.pdbx_description
1 polymer ?
#
loop_
_entity_poly.entity_id
_entity_poly.type
_entity_poly.pdbx_seq_one_letter_code
_entity_poly.pdbx_strand_id
1 'polypeptide(L)'
;MSSAPLPLEPAPIVFGTDGWRGILGVDITVERLLVVAAAAAAELAHSAPPELDSRTVLIGYDRRFLAPELGAAIAAAVRGVGLEPLLAQEPLPTPACSWAVVERAALGALVITASHNPPEWLGLKIKGHFGGSVEGDFTKRVERRLEAGGISVPQPGEVECFDGWAEYLHGLRGAIDTQALAKGLQAMGLPVIVDPMHGSAAGGLPALLGDAVREIRSNRDPLFGGNPPEPLAPYLEQLIAEVKASAAAGKPAVGLVFDGDGDRIAAIDEQGRYCSTQLLMPLLIDHLARARQLPGKVIKTVSGSDLMRQVAEHLGREVVEKPVGFKYIASEMLAGEVLVGGEESGGVGFGMHLPERDAAFAALLLLEALVEGGQPLGVRLEALQARCGGASHYDRLDLRLADMATRARLEQRLAQDPPQQVAGVEVQEVIRTDGVKLRLGPSHWLMLRFSGTEPLLRLYCEAPDVKRVTDVLAWARELAEAS
;
A
#
# COMPACT_ATOMS: atom_id res chain seq x y z
N MET A 1 11.26 8.73 24.12
CA MET A 1 10.26 9.27 23.16
C MET A 1 9.81 10.63 23.70
N SER A 2 10.15 11.73 23.02
CA SER A 2 9.57 13.04 23.32
C SER A 2 8.18 13.05 22.69
N SER A 3 7.13 12.84 23.47
CA SER A 3 5.77 12.99 22.97
C SER A 3 5.52 14.48 22.72
N ALA A 4 5.44 14.90 21.47
CA ALA A 4 4.89 16.19 21.14
C ALA A 4 3.48 16.29 21.75
N PRO A 5 3.09 17.45 22.34
CA PRO A 5 1.74 17.63 22.87
C PRO A 5 0.72 17.44 21.72
N LEU A 6 -0.44 16.87 22.06
CA LEU A 6 -1.54 16.78 21.11
C LEU A 6 -1.95 18.18 20.65
N PRO A 7 -2.28 18.37 19.35
CA PRO A 7 -2.82 19.65 18.88
C PRO A 7 -4.12 19.98 19.63
N LEU A 8 -4.35 21.24 19.91
CA LEU A 8 -5.55 21.70 20.66
C LEU A 8 -6.78 21.85 19.75
N GLU A 9 -6.58 22.03 18.45
CA GLU A 9 -7.64 22.19 17.46
C GLU A 9 -7.52 21.13 16.38
N PRO A 10 -8.66 20.56 15.91
CA PRO A 10 -8.64 19.57 14.85
C PRO A 10 -8.27 20.20 13.50
N ALA A 11 -7.49 19.50 12.71
CA ALA A 11 -7.24 19.86 11.32
C ALA A 11 -8.54 19.86 10.47
N PRO A 12 -8.62 20.63 9.39
CA PRO A 12 -9.70 20.52 8.42
C PRO A 12 -9.85 19.08 7.89
N ILE A 13 -11.08 18.70 7.55
CA ILE A 13 -11.34 17.40 6.91
C ILE A 13 -10.92 17.51 5.46
N VAL A 14 -9.77 16.91 5.13
CA VAL A 14 -9.21 16.87 3.76
C VAL A 14 -8.80 15.44 3.46
N PHE A 15 -9.31 14.91 2.35
CA PHE A 15 -8.95 13.57 1.90
C PHE A 15 -7.58 13.57 1.21
N GLY A 16 -6.71 12.65 1.66
CA GLY A 16 -5.42 12.38 1.04
C GLY A 16 -5.53 11.49 -0.21
N THR A 17 -4.45 10.83 -0.55
CA THR A 17 -4.39 9.90 -1.70
C THR A 17 -5.19 8.62 -1.47
N ASP A 18 -5.44 8.24 -0.20
CA ASP A 18 -6.11 7.00 0.16
C ASP A 18 -6.86 7.17 1.50
N GLY A 19 -7.90 8.01 1.48
CA GLY A 19 -8.77 8.29 2.62
C GLY A 19 -8.41 9.55 3.40
N TRP A 20 -9.22 9.80 4.43
CA TRP A 20 -9.01 10.86 5.43
C TRP A 20 -8.41 10.23 6.68
N ARG A 21 -7.35 10.83 7.23
CA ARG A 21 -6.61 10.33 8.39
C ARG A 21 -6.27 11.47 9.34
N GLY A 22 -6.17 11.17 10.62
CA GLY A 22 -5.77 12.12 11.64
C GLY A 22 -5.55 11.47 13.01
N ILE A 23 -5.24 12.29 13.99
CA ILE A 23 -5.01 11.84 15.38
C ILE A 23 -6.35 11.52 16.04
N LEU A 24 -6.46 10.31 16.59
CA LEU A 24 -7.64 9.85 17.31
C LEU A 24 -7.91 10.74 18.55
N GLY A 25 -9.14 11.18 18.71
CA GLY A 25 -9.55 12.07 19.82
C GLY A 25 -9.31 13.56 19.54
N VAL A 26 -8.61 13.92 18.47
CA VAL A 26 -8.43 15.30 18.01
C VAL A 26 -9.05 15.49 16.64
N ASP A 27 -8.40 14.95 15.60
CA ASP A 27 -8.89 15.05 14.22
C ASP A 27 -10.04 14.08 13.96
N ILE A 28 -9.89 12.86 14.45
CA ILE A 28 -10.87 11.78 14.35
C ILE A 28 -11.61 11.66 15.68
N THR A 29 -12.72 12.37 15.81
CA THR A 29 -13.71 12.19 16.89
C THR A 29 -14.90 11.38 16.38
N VAL A 30 -15.68 10.79 17.26
CA VAL A 30 -16.89 10.05 16.89
C VAL A 30 -17.82 10.93 16.03
N GLU A 31 -18.07 12.17 16.47
CA GLU A 31 -18.93 13.11 15.77
C GLU A 31 -18.45 13.38 14.34
N ARG A 32 -17.18 13.75 14.18
CA ARG A 32 -16.59 14.03 12.85
C ARG A 32 -16.61 12.82 11.96
N LEU A 33 -16.28 11.64 12.52
CA LEU A 33 -16.29 10.39 11.77
C LEU A 33 -17.70 10.04 11.24
N LEU A 34 -18.73 10.19 12.06
CA LEU A 34 -20.12 9.94 11.65
C LEU A 34 -20.58 10.88 10.55
N VAL A 35 -20.21 12.16 10.64
CA VAL A 35 -20.56 13.17 9.63
C VAL A 35 -19.86 12.85 8.30
N VAL A 36 -18.57 12.50 8.33
CA VAL A 36 -17.82 12.09 7.13
C VAL A 36 -18.38 10.81 6.54
N ALA A 37 -18.70 9.82 7.36
CA ALA A 37 -19.26 8.54 6.92
C ALA A 37 -20.62 8.71 6.24
N ALA A 38 -21.51 9.54 6.80
CA ALA A 38 -22.81 9.85 6.21
C ALA A 38 -22.67 10.58 4.86
N ALA A 39 -21.77 11.57 4.77
CA ALA A 39 -21.50 12.29 3.52
C ALA A 39 -20.91 11.36 2.45
N ALA A 40 -19.97 10.49 2.84
CA ALA A 40 -19.37 9.50 1.94
C ALA A 40 -20.39 8.47 1.45
N ALA A 41 -21.23 7.93 2.34
CA ALA A 41 -22.28 6.98 1.99
C ALA A 41 -23.31 7.61 1.02
N ALA A 42 -23.75 8.85 1.28
CA ALA A 42 -24.63 9.57 0.38
C ALA A 42 -23.98 9.80 -1.00
N GLU A 43 -22.67 10.05 -1.05
CA GLU A 43 -21.96 10.22 -2.31
C GLU A 43 -21.76 8.90 -3.05
N LEU A 44 -21.55 7.77 -2.35
CA LEU A 44 -21.54 6.43 -2.97
C LEU A 44 -22.85 6.14 -3.70
N ALA A 45 -23.99 6.39 -3.05
CA ALA A 45 -25.30 6.22 -3.67
C ALA A 45 -25.53 7.16 -4.85
N HIS A 46 -25.09 8.43 -4.74
CA HIS A 46 -25.24 9.42 -5.81
C HIS A 46 -24.37 9.10 -7.04
N SER A 47 -23.20 8.53 -6.83
CA SER A 47 -22.22 8.22 -7.88
C SER A 47 -22.32 6.77 -8.39
N ALA A 48 -23.26 5.98 -7.88
CA ALA A 48 -23.46 4.61 -8.31
C ALA A 48 -23.92 4.58 -9.79
N PRO A 49 -23.42 3.62 -10.59
CA PRO A 49 -23.88 3.46 -11.96
C PRO A 49 -25.37 3.06 -11.97
N PRO A 50 -26.16 3.53 -12.96
CA PRO A 50 -27.60 3.31 -13.00
C PRO A 50 -28.03 1.84 -13.00
N GLU A 51 -27.17 0.95 -13.48
CA GLU A 51 -27.38 -0.49 -13.53
C GLU A 51 -27.14 -1.20 -12.19
N LEU A 52 -26.53 -0.54 -11.24
CA LEU A 52 -26.29 -1.10 -9.91
C LEU A 52 -27.49 -0.89 -9.00
N ASP A 53 -28.36 -1.89 -8.94
CA ASP A 53 -29.54 -1.90 -8.05
C ASP A 53 -29.13 -2.36 -6.66
N SER A 54 -28.52 -1.48 -5.89
CA SER A 54 -28.04 -1.75 -4.53
C SER A 54 -28.28 -0.55 -3.62
N ARG A 55 -28.46 -0.82 -2.32
CA ARG A 55 -28.51 0.15 -1.22
C ARG A 55 -27.47 -0.15 -0.15
N THR A 56 -26.71 -1.23 -0.34
CA THR A 56 -25.79 -1.76 0.65
C THR A 56 -24.46 -0.99 0.63
N VAL A 57 -24.03 -0.56 1.81
CA VAL A 57 -22.69 -0.01 2.06
C VAL A 57 -22.00 -0.91 3.08
N LEU A 58 -20.86 -1.48 2.69
CA LEU A 58 -20.07 -2.32 3.58
C LEU A 58 -19.28 -1.44 4.55
N ILE A 59 -19.08 -1.94 5.77
CA ILE A 59 -18.28 -1.28 6.79
C ILE A 59 -17.23 -2.29 7.26
N GLY A 60 -15.98 -1.99 6.94
CA GLY A 60 -14.82 -2.75 7.39
C GLY A 60 -13.99 -1.95 8.39
N TYR A 61 -13.11 -2.62 9.10
CA TYR A 61 -12.19 -2.00 10.06
C TYR A 61 -10.94 -2.85 10.28
N ASP A 62 -9.83 -2.17 10.59
CA ASP A 62 -8.58 -2.82 10.97
C ASP A 62 -8.52 -3.13 12.50
N ARG A 63 -7.33 -3.46 13.02
CA ARG A 63 -7.15 -3.85 14.42
C ARG A 63 -6.85 -2.69 15.37
N ARG A 64 -7.03 -1.43 14.92
CA ARG A 64 -6.78 -0.23 15.72
C ARG A 64 -7.72 -0.12 16.91
N PHE A 65 -7.36 0.75 17.86
CA PHE A 65 -8.17 1.05 19.02
C PHE A 65 -9.53 1.63 18.60
N LEU A 66 -10.61 1.16 19.21
CA LEU A 66 -12.01 1.52 18.94
C LEU A 66 -12.53 1.24 17.52
N ALA A 67 -11.76 0.63 16.63
CA ALA A 67 -12.20 0.44 15.25
C ALA A 67 -13.51 -0.39 15.13
N PRO A 68 -13.73 -1.48 15.89
CA PRO A 68 -15.01 -2.22 15.87
C PRO A 68 -16.20 -1.37 16.34
N GLU A 69 -16.04 -0.64 17.45
CA GLU A 69 -17.10 0.20 18.05
C GLU A 69 -17.46 1.37 17.12
N LEU A 70 -16.46 1.96 16.48
CA LEU A 70 -16.67 3.01 15.48
C LEU A 70 -17.33 2.45 14.21
N GLY A 71 -17.04 1.21 13.82
CA GLY A 71 -17.74 0.51 12.74
C GLY A 71 -19.23 0.43 12.99
N ALA A 72 -19.62 -0.01 14.19
CA ALA A 72 -21.01 -0.05 14.59
C ALA A 72 -21.66 1.35 14.62
N ALA A 73 -20.92 2.38 15.03
CA ALA A 73 -21.40 3.76 15.02
C ALA A 73 -21.59 4.30 13.58
N ILE A 74 -20.66 4.00 12.66
CA ILE A 74 -20.79 4.35 11.23
C ILE A 74 -22.04 3.72 10.60
N ALA A 75 -22.42 2.51 11.01
CA ALA A 75 -23.63 1.87 10.53
C ALA A 75 -24.89 2.71 10.80
N ALA A 76 -24.96 3.38 11.95
CA ALA A 76 -26.06 4.31 12.25
C ALA A 76 -26.03 5.53 11.32
N ALA A 77 -24.86 6.04 10.95
CA ALA A 77 -24.72 7.16 10.02
C ALA A 77 -25.15 6.77 8.58
N VAL A 78 -24.76 5.60 8.11
CA VAL A 78 -25.16 5.03 6.81
C VAL A 78 -26.68 4.85 6.76
N ARG A 79 -27.28 4.31 7.82
CA ARG A 79 -28.75 4.17 7.92
C ARG A 79 -29.45 5.52 7.94
N GLY A 80 -28.86 6.52 8.57
CA GLY A 80 -29.38 7.89 8.62
C GLY A 80 -29.55 8.53 7.25
N VAL A 81 -28.76 8.16 6.26
CA VAL A 81 -28.91 8.61 4.86
C VAL A 81 -29.78 7.67 4.01
N GLY A 82 -30.49 6.74 4.66
CA GLY A 82 -31.44 5.84 4.01
C GLY A 82 -30.80 4.66 3.29
N LEU A 83 -29.57 4.29 3.62
CA LEU A 83 -28.84 3.14 3.05
C LEU A 83 -28.78 1.97 4.04
N GLU A 84 -28.37 0.81 3.55
CA GLU A 84 -28.31 -0.45 4.29
C GLU A 84 -26.87 -0.78 4.68
N PRO A 85 -26.48 -0.56 5.95
CA PRO A 85 -25.14 -0.89 6.41
C PRO A 85 -24.98 -2.39 6.62
N LEU A 86 -23.85 -2.95 6.20
CA LEU A 86 -23.42 -4.32 6.46
C LEU A 86 -22.03 -4.29 7.09
N LEU A 87 -21.93 -4.73 8.35
CA LEU A 87 -20.70 -4.61 9.16
C LEU A 87 -19.87 -5.89 9.10
N ALA A 88 -18.57 -5.77 8.94
CA ALA A 88 -17.67 -6.91 9.08
C ALA A 88 -17.74 -7.51 10.49
N GLN A 89 -17.80 -8.85 10.58
CA GLN A 89 -17.84 -9.55 11.86
C GLN A 89 -16.53 -9.41 12.65
N GLU A 90 -15.41 -9.35 11.92
CA GLU A 90 -14.07 -9.28 12.47
C GLU A 90 -13.24 -8.22 11.75
N PRO A 91 -12.09 -7.79 12.31
CA PRO A 91 -11.15 -6.94 11.59
C PRO A 91 -10.76 -7.56 10.24
N LEU A 92 -10.83 -6.78 9.18
CA LEU A 92 -10.53 -7.22 7.82
C LEU A 92 -9.36 -6.42 7.23
N PRO A 93 -8.50 -7.03 6.42
CA PRO A 93 -7.63 -6.28 5.55
C PRO A 93 -8.44 -5.48 4.52
N THR A 94 -7.90 -4.31 4.14
CA THR A 94 -8.54 -3.43 3.14
C THR A 94 -8.91 -4.18 1.84
N PRO A 95 -8.04 -5.05 1.25
CA PRO A 95 -8.42 -5.81 0.05
C PRO A 95 -9.57 -6.80 0.29
N ALA A 96 -9.75 -7.34 1.49
CA ALA A 96 -10.91 -8.19 1.80
C ALA A 96 -12.22 -7.40 1.80
N CYS A 97 -12.20 -6.15 2.29
CA CYS A 97 -13.35 -5.25 2.17
C CYS A 97 -13.65 -4.93 0.70
N SER A 98 -12.62 -4.68 -0.10
CA SER A 98 -12.71 -4.44 -1.54
C SER A 98 -13.29 -5.64 -2.30
N TRP A 99 -12.85 -6.85 -1.94
CA TRP A 99 -13.40 -8.09 -2.49
C TRP A 99 -14.89 -8.26 -2.19
N ALA A 100 -15.27 -8.05 -0.93
CA ALA A 100 -16.68 -8.16 -0.51
C ALA A 100 -17.58 -7.14 -1.22
N VAL A 101 -17.11 -5.94 -1.55
CA VAL A 101 -17.86 -4.95 -2.34
C VAL A 101 -18.25 -5.52 -3.70
N VAL A 102 -17.30 -6.11 -4.41
CA VAL A 102 -17.51 -6.67 -5.76
C VAL A 102 -18.38 -7.93 -5.68
N GLU A 103 -18.07 -8.85 -4.76
CA GLU A 103 -18.79 -10.11 -4.61
C GLU A 103 -20.27 -9.90 -4.28
N ARG A 104 -20.58 -8.87 -3.49
CA ARG A 104 -21.93 -8.55 -3.04
C ARG A 104 -22.63 -7.51 -3.90
N ALA A 105 -22.02 -7.01 -4.97
CA ALA A 105 -22.51 -5.90 -5.77
C ALA A 105 -22.98 -4.70 -4.88
N ALA A 106 -22.17 -4.35 -3.87
CA ALA A 106 -22.49 -3.23 -2.96
C ALA A 106 -22.17 -1.88 -3.61
N LEU A 107 -22.78 -0.80 -3.10
CA LEU A 107 -22.48 0.58 -3.52
C LEU A 107 -21.00 0.94 -3.29
N GLY A 108 -20.40 0.33 -2.28
CA GLY A 108 -19.02 0.53 -1.91
C GLY A 108 -18.77 0.16 -0.47
N ALA A 109 -17.60 0.55 0.07
CA ALA A 109 -17.27 0.32 1.47
C ALA A 109 -16.68 1.56 2.15
N LEU A 110 -16.93 1.65 3.45
CA LEU A 110 -16.28 2.56 4.39
C LEU A 110 -15.36 1.74 5.28
N VAL A 111 -14.05 1.94 5.19
CA VAL A 111 -13.06 1.13 5.90
C VAL A 111 -12.34 1.99 6.95
N ILE A 112 -12.50 1.64 8.22
CA ILE A 112 -11.86 2.34 9.34
C ILE A 112 -10.44 1.82 9.47
N THR A 113 -9.49 2.65 9.10
CA THR A 113 -8.06 2.34 9.14
C THR A 113 -7.22 3.61 8.98
N ALA A 114 -6.02 3.61 9.51
CA ALA A 114 -4.97 4.55 9.15
C ALA A 114 -3.78 3.84 8.48
N SER A 115 -3.96 2.59 7.97
CA SER A 115 -2.94 1.82 7.26
C SER A 115 -1.64 1.72 8.08
N HIS A 116 -0.56 2.24 7.58
CA HIS A 116 0.77 2.21 8.18
C HIS A 116 1.07 3.35 9.18
N ASN A 117 0.13 4.27 9.41
CA ASN A 117 0.35 5.36 10.38
C ASN A 117 0.51 4.84 11.81
N PRO A 118 1.19 5.60 12.70
CA PRO A 118 1.36 5.25 14.11
C PRO A 118 0.06 4.91 14.84
N PRO A 119 0.13 4.26 16.02
CA PRO A 119 -1.05 3.78 16.75
C PRO A 119 -2.08 4.84 17.10
N GLU A 120 -1.65 6.07 17.37
CA GLU A 120 -2.50 7.22 17.70
C GLU A 120 -3.31 7.77 16.54
N TRP A 121 -3.07 7.29 15.32
CA TRP A 121 -3.82 7.69 14.13
C TRP A 121 -5.01 6.78 13.87
N LEU A 122 -6.06 7.38 13.30
CA LEU A 122 -7.19 6.66 12.73
C LEU A 122 -7.63 7.36 11.44
N GLY A 123 -8.55 6.74 10.69
CA GLY A 123 -9.06 7.34 9.47
C GLY A 123 -10.18 6.55 8.85
N LEU A 124 -10.62 7.01 7.68
CA LEU A 124 -11.66 6.41 6.88
C LEU A 124 -11.23 6.36 5.42
N LYS A 125 -11.12 5.15 4.86
CA LYS A 125 -11.00 4.91 3.42
C LYS A 125 -12.38 4.71 2.81
N ILE A 126 -12.55 5.11 1.54
CA ILE A 126 -13.79 4.91 0.79
C ILE A 126 -13.46 4.03 -0.42
N LYS A 127 -14.17 2.92 -0.57
CA LYS A 127 -14.08 2.04 -1.73
C LYS A 127 -15.33 2.20 -2.58
N GLY A 128 -15.16 2.33 -3.90
CA GLY A 128 -16.26 2.38 -4.86
C GLY A 128 -16.82 0.99 -5.15
N HIS A 129 -17.94 0.93 -5.85
CA HIS A 129 -18.62 -0.32 -6.26
C HIS A 129 -17.73 -1.30 -7.04
N PHE A 130 -16.65 -0.82 -7.63
CA PHE A 130 -15.64 -1.62 -8.34
C PHE A 130 -14.57 -2.23 -7.42
N GLY A 131 -14.67 -2.04 -6.10
CA GLY A 131 -13.75 -2.59 -5.10
C GLY A 131 -12.46 -1.78 -4.88
N GLY A 132 -12.16 -0.80 -5.74
CA GLY A 132 -10.97 0.05 -5.61
C GLY A 132 -11.23 1.34 -4.84
N SER A 133 -10.14 2.06 -4.53
CA SER A 133 -10.20 3.38 -3.91
C SER A 133 -10.86 4.40 -4.85
N VAL A 134 -11.75 5.24 -4.32
CA VAL A 134 -12.43 6.28 -5.08
C VAL A 134 -11.46 7.38 -5.55
N GLU A 135 -11.78 8.01 -6.67
CA GLU A 135 -10.96 9.07 -7.26
C GLU A 135 -11.03 10.39 -6.47
N GLY A 136 -10.07 11.30 -6.73
CA GLY A 136 -10.00 12.59 -6.05
C GLY A 136 -11.22 13.50 -6.27
N ASP A 137 -11.91 13.40 -7.40
CA ASP A 137 -13.12 14.18 -7.64
C ASP A 137 -14.31 13.68 -6.81
N PHE A 138 -14.36 12.38 -6.51
CA PHE A 138 -15.32 11.82 -5.55
C PHE A 138 -15.10 12.40 -4.15
N THR A 139 -13.88 12.37 -3.64
CA THR A 139 -13.58 12.88 -2.30
C THR A 139 -13.83 14.39 -2.19
N LYS A 140 -13.55 15.17 -3.23
CA LYS A 140 -13.92 16.60 -3.29
C LYS A 140 -15.45 16.82 -3.25
N ARG A 141 -16.27 15.90 -3.80
CA ARG A 141 -17.73 15.98 -3.65
C ARG A 141 -18.17 15.67 -2.23
N VAL A 142 -17.50 14.73 -1.55
CA VAL A 142 -17.71 14.48 -0.11
C VAL A 142 -17.38 15.73 0.71
N GLU A 143 -16.20 16.34 0.49
CA GLU A 143 -15.81 17.59 1.17
C GLU A 143 -16.82 18.72 0.96
N ARG A 144 -17.31 18.92 -0.26
CA ARG A 144 -18.39 19.92 -0.54
C ARG A 144 -19.71 19.61 0.19
N ARG A 145 -20.07 18.32 0.36
CA ARG A 145 -21.24 17.94 1.17
C ARG A 145 -21.05 18.30 2.64
N LEU A 146 -19.82 18.12 3.15
CA LEU A 146 -19.48 18.52 4.52
C LEU A 146 -19.59 20.03 4.73
N GLU A 147 -19.07 20.82 3.80
CA GLU A 147 -19.15 22.30 3.83
C GLU A 147 -20.59 22.81 3.72
N ALA A 148 -21.43 22.17 2.91
CA ALA A 148 -22.84 22.55 2.75
C ALA A 148 -23.68 22.29 4.01
N GLY A 149 -23.22 21.40 4.90
CA GLY A 149 -23.95 21.03 6.12
C GLY A 149 -25.23 20.24 5.83
N GLY A 150 -26.11 20.13 6.84
CA GLY A 150 -27.39 19.42 6.70
C GLY A 150 -27.28 17.91 6.58
N ILE A 151 -26.17 17.34 7.05
CA ILE A 151 -25.94 15.90 7.04
C ILE A 151 -26.90 15.23 8.02
N SER A 152 -27.51 14.14 7.58
CA SER A 152 -28.55 13.41 8.29
C SER A 152 -28.09 12.94 9.68
N VAL A 153 -29.03 12.94 10.62
CA VAL A 153 -28.77 12.43 11.98
C VAL A 153 -28.61 10.91 11.94
N PRO A 154 -27.62 10.35 12.61
CA PRO A 154 -27.45 8.90 12.72
C PRO A 154 -28.71 8.22 13.27
N GLN A 155 -29.09 7.10 12.65
CA GLN A 155 -30.25 6.31 13.08
C GLN A 155 -29.76 5.00 13.73
N PRO A 156 -29.92 4.83 15.06
CA PRO A 156 -29.62 3.58 15.75
C PRO A 156 -30.47 2.41 15.22
N GLY A 157 -29.96 1.21 15.34
CA GLY A 157 -30.65 -0.03 14.96
C GLY A 157 -29.69 -1.21 14.95
N GLU A 158 -30.23 -2.41 14.84
CA GLU A 158 -29.44 -3.61 14.66
C GLU A 158 -28.68 -3.54 13.35
N VAL A 159 -27.45 -4.07 13.35
CA VAL A 159 -26.55 -4.10 12.18
C VAL A 159 -26.39 -5.54 11.76
N GLU A 160 -26.72 -5.84 10.53
CA GLU A 160 -26.38 -7.10 9.91
C GLU A 160 -24.87 -7.20 9.70
N CYS A 161 -24.31 -8.38 9.95
CA CYS A 161 -22.86 -8.63 9.83
C CYS A 161 -22.57 -9.60 8.69
N PHE A 162 -21.36 -9.50 8.12
CA PHE A 162 -20.88 -10.42 7.09
C PHE A 162 -19.50 -10.99 7.43
N ASP A 163 -19.25 -12.22 6.98
CA ASP A 163 -17.96 -12.90 7.09
C ASP A 163 -17.08 -12.58 5.87
N GLY A 164 -16.42 -11.43 5.92
CA GLY A 164 -15.53 -11.00 4.83
C GLY A 164 -14.28 -11.84 4.69
N TRP A 165 -13.81 -12.51 5.76
CA TRP A 165 -12.69 -13.43 5.69
C TRP A 165 -13.02 -14.66 4.86
N ALA A 166 -14.17 -15.30 5.09
CA ALA A 166 -14.58 -16.49 4.33
C ALA A 166 -14.67 -16.20 2.84
N GLU A 167 -15.28 -15.07 2.47
CA GLU A 167 -15.41 -14.62 1.07
C GLU A 167 -14.06 -14.33 0.41
N TYR A 168 -13.20 -13.60 1.10
CA TYR A 168 -11.89 -13.24 0.58
C TYR A 168 -10.97 -14.47 0.41
N LEU A 169 -10.90 -15.34 1.41
CA LEU A 169 -10.13 -16.57 1.32
C LEU A 169 -10.65 -17.53 0.23
N HIS A 170 -11.97 -17.53 -0.01
CA HIS A 170 -12.56 -18.26 -1.13
C HIS A 170 -12.07 -17.70 -2.47
N GLY A 171 -12.10 -16.38 -2.64
CA GLY A 171 -11.60 -15.70 -3.84
C GLY A 171 -10.12 -15.97 -4.11
N LEU A 172 -9.28 -15.89 -3.08
CA LEU A 172 -7.84 -16.19 -3.19
C LEU A 172 -7.59 -17.64 -3.61
N ARG A 173 -8.34 -18.61 -3.07
CA ARG A 173 -8.27 -20.03 -3.50
C ARG A 173 -8.75 -20.24 -4.92
N GLY A 174 -9.67 -19.43 -5.40
CA GLY A 174 -10.11 -19.45 -6.80
C GLY A 174 -9.02 -18.99 -7.79
N ALA A 175 -8.14 -18.10 -7.36
CA ALA A 175 -7.07 -17.54 -8.20
C ALA A 175 -5.73 -18.32 -8.10
N ILE A 176 -5.47 -18.99 -6.97
CA ILE A 176 -4.21 -19.69 -6.67
C ILE A 176 -4.53 -21.10 -6.10
N ASP A 177 -3.87 -22.12 -6.64
CA ASP A 177 -3.90 -23.46 -6.03
C ASP A 177 -3.04 -23.46 -4.74
N THR A 178 -3.66 -23.06 -3.64
CA THR A 178 -2.99 -22.93 -2.34
C THR A 178 -2.51 -24.27 -1.79
N GLN A 179 -3.15 -25.41 -2.18
CA GLN A 179 -2.72 -26.73 -1.76
C GLN A 179 -1.45 -27.17 -2.49
N ALA A 180 -1.38 -26.95 -3.81
CA ALA A 180 -0.18 -27.23 -4.58
C ALA A 180 0.97 -26.33 -4.12
N LEU A 181 0.67 -25.04 -3.84
CA LEU A 181 1.65 -24.09 -3.32
C LEU A 181 2.24 -24.53 -1.97
N ALA A 182 1.39 -24.91 -1.01
CA ALA A 182 1.84 -25.38 0.30
C ALA A 182 2.72 -26.66 0.19
N LYS A 183 2.34 -27.61 -0.67
CA LYS A 183 3.15 -28.81 -0.96
C LYS A 183 4.49 -28.42 -1.61
N GLY A 184 4.50 -27.48 -2.54
CA GLY A 184 5.71 -26.97 -3.20
C GLY A 184 6.69 -26.36 -2.20
N LEU A 185 6.21 -25.50 -1.30
CA LEU A 185 7.02 -24.90 -0.23
C LEU A 185 7.63 -25.95 0.71
N GLN A 186 6.83 -26.97 1.10
CA GLN A 186 7.30 -28.07 1.92
C GLN A 186 8.36 -28.93 1.19
N ALA A 187 8.14 -29.22 -0.09
CA ALA A 187 9.10 -29.97 -0.91
C ALA A 187 10.42 -29.24 -1.11
N MET A 188 10.38 -27.90 -1.20
CA MET A 188 11.58 -27.06 -1.22
C MET A 188 12.29 -26.96 0.13
N GLY A 189 11.62 -27.34 1.23
CA GLY A 189 12.12 -27.09 2.57
C GLY A 189 12.29 -25.59 2.86
N LEU A 190 11.41 -24.74 2.29
CA LEU A 190 11.43 -23.28 2.45
C LEU A 190 10.37 -22.85 3.49
N PRO A 191 10.75 -22.62 4.76
CA PRO A 191 9.82 -22.06 5.74
C PRO A 191 9.42 -20.62 5.36
N VAL A 192 8.14 -20.32 5.50
CA VAL A 192 7.60 -18.97 5.33
C VAL A 192 7.29 -18.38 6.69
N ILE A 193 7.92 -17.25 7.02
CA ILE A 193 7.69 -16.53 8.27
C ILE A 193 6.95 -15.25 7.94
N VAL A 194 5.73 -15.09 8.44
CA VAL A 194 4.89 -13.94 8.15
C VAL A 194 4.77 -13.04 9.37
N ASP A 195 4.91 -11.76 9.13
CA ASP A 195 4.76 -10.72 10.12
C ASP A 195 3.64 -9.76 9.71
N PRO A 196 2.42 -9.94 10.17
CA PRO A 196 1.33 -9.01 9.92
C PRO A 196 1.42 -7.73 10.77
N MET A 197 2.48 -7.51 11.53
CA MET A 197 2.72 -6.33 12.37
C MET A 197 1.51 -6.02 13.29
N HIS A 198 0.89 -7.03 13.91
CA HIS A 198 -0.35 -6.95 14.68
C HIS A 198 -1.58 -6.49 13.87
N GLY A 199 -1.44 -6.31 12.55
CA GLY A 199 -2.44 -5.80 11.63
C GLY A 199 -3.53 -6.79 11.25
N SER A 200 -4.45 -6.33 10.41
CA SER A 200 -5.67 -7.07 10.04
C SER A 200 -5.44 -8.24 9.07
N ALA A 201 -4.26 -8.35 8.44
CA ALA A 201 -3.92 -9.50 7.59
C ALA A 201 -3.55 -10.78 8.36
N ALA A 202 -3.41 -10.71 9.70
CA ALA A 202 -3.07 -11.87 10.53
C ALA A 202 -4.09 -13.01 10.40
N GLY A 203 -3.59 -14.22 10.28
CA GLY A 203 -4.38 -15.45 10.10
C GLY A 203 -4.68 -15.80 8.64
N GLY A 204 -4.53 -14.86 7.71
CA GLY A 204 -4.89 -15.08 6.30
C GLY A 204 -4.01 -16.13 5.60
N LEU A 205 -2.69 -15.95 5.61
CA LEU A 205 -1.79 -16.91 4.97
C LEU A 205 -1.78 -18.28 5.66
N PRO A 206 -1.79 -18.41 7.00
CA PRO A 206 -1.98 -19.72 7.64
C PRO A 206 -3.28 -20.43 7.26
N ALA A 207 -4.38 -19.71 7.11
CA ALA A 207 -5.65 -20.28 6.67
C ALA A 207 -5.61 -20.84 5.23
N LEU A 208 -4.72 -20.29 4.38
CA LEU A 208 -4.54 -20.72 2.98
C LEU A 208 -3.49 -21.82 2.82
N LEU A 209 -2.39 -21.75 3.56
CA LEU A 209 -1.18 -22.55 3.34
C LEU A 209 -0.85 -23.52 4.51
N GLY A 210 -1.64 -23.47 5.60
CA GLY A 210 -1.46 -24.36 6.76
C GLY A 210 -0.05 -24.25 7.36
N ASP A 211 0.52 -25.42 7.70
CA ASP A 211 1.83 -25.54 8.38
C ASP A 211 3.04 -25.10 7.54
N ALA A 212 2.85 -24.76 6.26
CA ALA A 212 3.91 -24.17 5.44
C ALA A 212 4.25 -22.73 5.86
N VAL A 213 3.38 -22.09 6.65
CA VAL A 213 3.50 -20.70 7.10
C VAL A 213 3.44 -20.63 8.62
N ARG A 214 4.32 -19.80 9.20
CA ARG A 214 4.32 -19.44 10.62
C ARG A 214 4.23 -17.92 10.75
N GLU A 215 3.33 -17.45 11.61
CA GLU A 215 3.22 -16.01 11.92
C GLU A 215 3.96 -15.62 13.20
N ILE A 216 4.48 -14.39 13.19
CA ILE A 216 4.94 -13.66 14.37
C ILE A 216 4.08 -12.39 14.49
N ARG A 217 3.99 -11.79 15.67
CA ARG A 217 3.18 -10.57 15.90
C ARG A 217 1.75 -10.64 15.31
N SER A 218 1.11 -11.81 15.38
CA SER A 218 -0.24 -12.03 14.83
C SER A 218 -1.39 -11.76 15.82
N ASN A 219 -1.09 -11.60 17.12
CA ASN A 219 -2.08 -11.21 18.12
C ASN A 219 -2.55 -9.76 17.88
N ARG A 220 -3.82 -9.47 18.22
CA ARG A 220 -4.30 -8.09 18.20
C ARG A 220 -3.58 -7.28 19.27
N ASP A 221 -2.88 -6.24 18.86
CA ASP A 221 -2.33 -5.18 19.69
C ASP A 221 -2.62 -3.83 19.03
N PRO A 222 -3.55 -3.03 19.57
CA PRO A 222 -3.89 -1.72 18.99
C PRO A 222 -2.74 -0.70 19.04
N LEU A 223 -1.68 -0.99 19.79
CA LEU A 223 -0.47 -0.18 19.83
C LEU A 223 0.61 -0.66 18.85
N PHE A 224 0.38 -1.74 18.11
CA PHE A 224 1.31 -2.31 17.12
C PHE A 224 2.73 -2.54 17.67
N GLY A 225 2.83 -2.97 18.94
CA GLY A 225 4.12 -3.13 19.62
C GLY A 225 4.84 -1.80 19.89
N GLY A 226 4.13 -0.67 19.85
CA GLY A 226 4.67 0.67 20.06
C GLY A 226 5.34 1.29 18.82
N ASN A 227 5.18 0.70 17.64
CA ASN A 227 5.74 1.19 16.38
C ASN A 227 4.64 1.38 15.32
N PRO A 228 4.87 2.20 14.29
CA PRO A 228 4.00 2.19 13.12
C PRO A 228 3.99 0.80 12.47
N PRO A 229 2.83 0.27 12.06
CA PRO A 229 2.76 -0.99 11.32
C PRO A 229 3.12 -0.76 9.84
N GLU A 230 4.33 -0.28 9.59
CA GLU A 230 4.86 0.05 8.27
C GLU A 230 5.95 -0.96 7.88
N PRO A 231 5.87 -1.61 6.71
CA PRO A 231 6.80 -2.65 6.29
C PRO A 231 8.15 -2.08 5.82
N LEU A 232 8.84 -1.37 6.72
CA LEU A 232 10.15 -0.78 6.51
C LEU A 232 11.21 -1.44 7.41
N ALA A 233 12.43 -1.55 6.91
CA ALA A 233 13.54 -2.25 7.59
C ALA A 233 13.72 -1.90 9.09
N PRO A 234 13.59 -0.63 9.54
CA PRO A 234 13.75 -0.29 10.97
C PRO A 234 12.73 -0.94 11.91
N TYR A 235 11.58 -1.38 11.40
CA TYR A 235 10.51 -1.99 12.19
C TYR A 235 10.46 -3.51 12.10
N LEU A 236 11.45 -4.14 11.39
CA LEU A 236 11.48 -5.56 11.05
C LEU A 236 12.56 -6.36 11.77
N GLU A 237 13.16 -5.82 12.83
CA GLU A 237 14.26 -6.48 13.56
C GLU A 237 13.90 -7.90 13.99
N GLN A 238 12.68 -8.12 14.50
CA GLN A 238 12.20 -9.44 14.91
C GLN A 238 12.10 -10.40 13.73
N LEU A 239 11.48 -9.99 12.61
CA LEU A 239 11.36 -10.83 11.42
C LEU A 239 12.74 -11.18 10.84
N ILE A 240 13.64 -10.20 10.76
CA ILE A 240 15.02 -10.40 10.29
C ILE A 240 15.75 -11.40 11.19
N ALA A 241 15.60 -11.29 12.52
CA ALA A 241 16.22 -12.21 13.47
C ALA A 241 15.68 -13.65 13.30
N GLU A 242 14.37 -13.82 13.13
CA GLU A 242 13.73 -15.12 12.92
C GLU A 242 14.18 -15.79 11.61
N VAL A 243 14.28 -15.02 10.52
CA VAL A 243 14.78 -15.52 9.23
C VAL A 243 16.24 -15.95 9.35
N LYS A 244 17.09 -15.13 9.97
CA LYS A 244 18.51 -15.46 10.21
C LYS A 244 18.68 -16.68 11.11
N ALA A 245 17.86 -16.82 12.15
CA ALA A 245 17.88 -17.98 13.04
C ALA A 245 17.50 -19.26 12.30
N SER A 246 16.51 -19.19 11.41
CA SER A 246 16.11 -20.33 10.55
C SER A 246 17.25 -20.73 9.60
N ALA A 247 17.90 -19.77 8.97
CA ALA A 247 19.05 -20.02 8.10
C ALA A 247 20.22 -20.63 8.86
N ALA A 248 20.53 -20.14 10.07
CA ALA A 248 21.57 -20.71 10.94
C ALA A 248 21.27 -22.16 11.37
N ALA A 249 20.00 -22.54 11.45
CA ALA A 249 19.54 -23.91 11.69
C ALA A 249 19.54 -24.79 10.41
N GLY A 250 20.10 -24.31 9.29
CA GLY A 250 20.16 -25.04 8.02
C GLY A 250 18.85 -25.05 7.23
N LYS A 251 17.90 -24.18 7.58
CA LYS A 251 16.59 -24.04 6.92
C LYS A 251 16.43 -22.61 6.41
N PRO A 252 16.95 -22.27 5.23
CA PRO A 252 16.77 -20.93 4.67
C PRO A 252 15.28 -20.61 4.55
N ALA A 253 14.86 -19.49 5.12
CA ALA A 253 13.47 -19.08 5.17
C ALA A 253 13.25 -17.80 4.33
N VAL A 254 12.02 -17.56 3.93
CA VAL A 254 11.56 -16.25 3.44
C VAL A 254 10.69 -15.58 4.50
N GLY A 255 10.98 -14.32 4.80
CA GLY A 255 10.12 -13.46 5.62
C GLY A 255 9.17 -12.65 4.75
N LEU A 256 7.89 -12.58 5.10
CA LEU A 256 6.90 -11.69 4.48
C LEU A 256 6.35 -10.77 5.55
N VAL A 257 6.13 -9.51 5.20
CA VAL A 257 5.57 -8.52 6.13
C VAL A 257 4.46 -7.73 5.47
N PHE A 258 3.40 -7.45 6.24
CA PHE A 258 2.25 -6.67 5.80
C PHE A 258 2.06 -5.45 6.69
N ASP A 259 1.50 -4.38 6.15
CA ASP A 259 1.15 -3.20 6.95
C ASP A 259 -0.15 -3.40 7.75
N GLY A 260 -0.53 -2.38 8.52
CA GLY A 260 -1.63 -2.47 9.49
C GLY A 260 -2.99 -2.90 8.92
N ASP A 261 -3.29 -2.57 7.68
CA ASP A 261 -4.52 -2.94 6.99
C ASP A 261 -4.31 -3.87 5.78
N GLY A 262 -3.11 -4.45 5.65
CA GLY A 262 -2.83 -5.56 4.76
C GLY A 262 -2.88 -5.24 3.27
N ASP A 263 -2.65 -3.98 2.88
CA ASP A 263 -2.62 -3.56 1.48
C ASP A 263 -1.19 -3.38 0.93
N ARG A 264 -0.15 -3.45 1.80
CA ARG A 264 1.27 -3.35 1.43
C ARG A 264 2.06 -4.56 1.85
N ILE A 265 3.08 -4.88 1.05
CA ILE A 265 3.99 -6.00 1.28
C ILE A 265 5.46 -5.55 1.15
N ALA A 266 6.31 -6.16 1.98
CA ALA A 266 7.75 -6.29 1.77
C ALA A 266 8.19 -7.71 2.16
N ALA A 267 9.45 -8.03 1.90
CA ALA A 267 10.00 -9.34 2.24
C ALA A 267 11.39 -9.24 2.86
N ILE A 268 11.79 -10.33 3.53
CA ILE A 268 13.17 -10.58 4.00
C ILE A 268 13.64 -11.85 3.29
N ASP A 269 14.76 -11.77 2.60
CA ASP A 269 15.33 -12.94 1.94
C ASP A 269 16.04 -13.89 2.93
N GLU A 270 16.46 -15.04 2.44
CA GLU A 270 17.12 -16.09 3.23
C GLU A 270 18.44 -15.68 3.91
N GLN A 271 19.00 -14.53 3.53
CA GLN A 271 20.18 -13.92 4.14
C GLN A 271 19.83 -12.86 5.20
N GLY A 272 18.53 -12.56 5.37
CA GLY A 272 18.04 -11.52 6.25
C GLY A 272 18.15 -10.12 5.65
N ARG A 273 18.21 -10.00 4.31
CA ARG A 273 18.21 -8.72 3.59
C ARG A 273 16.79 -8.26 3.32
N TYR A 274 16.53 -6.99 3.51
CA TYR A 274 15.25 -6.36 3.23
C TYR A 274 15.01 -6.25 1.71
N CYS A 275 13.86 -6.71 1.26
CA CYS A 275 13.42 -6.67 -0.14
C CYS A 275 12.11 -5.86 -0.24
N SER A 276 12.22 -4.62 -0.71
CA SER A 276 11.04 -3.78 -0.99
C SER A 276 10.37 -4.17 -2.30
N THR A 277 9.22 -3.57 -2.59
CA THR A 277 8.55 -3.72 -3.89
C THR A 277 9.39 -3.30 -5.08
N GLN A 278 10.42 -2.47 -4.89
CA GLN A 278 11.40 -2.16 -5.94
C GLN A 278 12.11 -3.41 -6.49
N LEU A 279 12.21 -4.46 -5.68
CA LEU A 279 12.76 -5.77 -6.05
C LEU A 279 11.67 -6.83 -6.25
N LEU A 280 10.61 -6.82 -5.42
CA LEU A 280 9.56 -7.85 -5.48
C LEU A 280 8.69 -7.71 -6.72
N MET A 281 8.31 -6.49 -7.11
CA MET A 281 7.48 -6.27 -8.29
C MET A 281 8.15 -6.71 -9.61
N PRO A 282 9.44 -6.46 -9.86
CA PRO A 282 10.16 -7.08 -10.99
C PRO A 282 10.04 -8.61 -11.04
N LEU A 283 10.15 -9.29 -9.90
CA LEU A 283 9.99 -10.75 -9.84
C LEU A 283 8.54 -11.18 -10.14
N LEU A 284 7.55 -10.42 -9.65
CA LEU A 284 6.14 -10.65 -9.98
C LEU A 284 5.85 -10.41 -11.47
N ILE A 285 6.44 -9.37 -12.08
CA ILE A 285 6.35 -9.13 -13.54
C ILE A 285 6.88 -10.34 -14.31
N ASP A 286 8.08 -10.84 -13.98
CA ASP A 286 8.68 -12.01 -14.62
C ASP A 286 7.80 -13.25 -14.46
N HIS A 287 7.31 -13.52 -13.25
CA HIS A 287 6.43 -14.66 -12.98
C HIS A 287 5.11 -14.61 -13.74
N LEU A 288 4.41 -13.49 -13.67
CA LEU A 288 3.10 -13.34 -14.31
C LEU A 288 3.20 -13.39 -15.84
N ALA A 289 4.20 -12.72 -16.42
CA ALA A 289 4.34 -12.66 -17.88
C ALA A 289 4.93 -13.95 -18.46
N ARG A 290 5.91 -14.57 -17.79
CA ARG A 290 6.66 -15.72 -18.33
C ARG A 290 6.05 -17.05 -17.89
N ALA A 291 5.78 -17.24 -16.58
CA ALA A 291 5.30 -18.52 -16.07
C ALA A 291 3.78 -18.66 -16.21
N ARG A 292 3.02 -17.63 -15.83
CA ARG A 292 1.57 -17.62 -15.99
C ARG A 292 1.09 -17.19 -17.38
N GLN A 293 1.97 -16.65 -18.22
CA GLN A 293 1.67 -16.18 -19.58
C GLN A 293 0.50 -15.20 -19.65
N LEU A 294 0.30 -14.40 -18.60
CA LEU A 294 -0.79 -13.43 -18.56
C LEU A 294 -0.46 -12.22 -19.44
N PRO A 295 -1.45 -11.66 -20.14
CA PRO A 295 -1.30 -10.46 -20.95
C PRO A 295 -1.31 -9.19 -20.10
N GLY A 296 -1.14 -8.04 -20.75
CA GLY A 296 -1.31 -6.72 -20.15
C GLY A 296 -0.02 -5.93 -19.97
N LYS A 297 -0.19 -4.63 -19.77
CA LYS A 297 0.86 -3.65 -19.52
C LYS A 297 1.27 -3.64 -18.05
N VAL A 298 2.48 -3.15 -17.78
CA VAL A 298 2.99 -2.92 -16.41
C VAL A 298 2.80 -1.45 -16.06
N ILE A 299 2.29 -1.16 -14.87
CA ILE A 299 2.12 0.21 -14.38
C ILE A 299 2.98 0.42 -13.16
N LYS A 300 3.84 1.44 -13.19
CA LYS A 300 4.65 1.85 -12.04
C LYS A 300 4.48 3.33 -11.75
N THR A 301 4.69 3.72 -10.51
CA THR A 301 4.81 5.15 -10.18
C THR A 301 6.18 5.68 -10.59
N VAL A 302 6.28 7.00 -10.76
CA VAL A 302 7.52 7.68 -11.14
C VAL A 302 8.66 7.43 -10.15
N SER A 303 8.35 7.12 -8.88
CA SER A 303 9.29 6.70 -7.83
C SER A 303 9.67 5.21 -7.89
N GLY A 304 9.02 4.43 -8.74
CA GLY A 304 9.32 3.01 -8.93
C GLY A 304 10.66 2.77 -9.63
N SER A 305 11.31 1.64 -9.30
CA SER A 305 12.61 1.24 -9.84
C SER A 305 12.59 1.12 -11.38
N ASP A 306 13.72 1.47 -12.00
CA ASP A 306 13.93 1.20 -13.43
C ASP A 306 14.03 -0.31 -13.73
N LEU A 307 14.36 -1.14 -12.73
CA LEU A 307 14.34 -2.59 -12.87
C LEU A 307 12.95 -3.13 -13.26
N MET A 308 11.86 -2.51 -12.77
CA MET A 308 10.50 -2.86 -13.20
C MET A 308 10.32 -2.67 -14.71
N ARG A 309 10.81 -1.54 -15.23
CA ARG A 309 10.80 -1.24 -16.68
C ARG A 309 11.65 -2.22 -17.45
N GLN A 310 12.89 -2.46 -17.02
CA GLN A 310 13.84 -3.33 -17.69
C GLN A 310 13.33 -4.77 -17.81
N VAL A 311 12.72 -5.30 -16.73
CA VAL A 311 12.10 -6.64 -16.77
C VAL A 311 10.90 -6.68 -17.70
N ALA A 312 10.03 -5.68 -17.64
CA ALA A 312 8.85 -5.61 -18.49
C ALA A 312 9.23 -5.52 -19.99
N GLU A 313 10.16 -4.64 -20.34
CA GLU A 313 10.65 -4.47 -21.72
C GLU A 313 11.37 -5.74 -22.22
N HIS A 314 12.16 -6.40 -21.38
CA HIS A 314 12.78 -7.70 -21.70
C HIS A 314 11.74 -8.78 -22.06
N LEU A 315 10.56 -8.69 -21.48
CA LEU A 315 9.43 -9.60 -21.73
C LEU A 315 8.44 -9.07 -22.78
N GLY A 316 8.80 -7.98 -23.49
CA GLY A 316 7.97 -7.36 -24.53
C GLY A 316 6.68 -6.73 -24.00
N ARG A 317 6.69 -6.28 -22.74
CA ARG A 317 5.53 -5.63 -22.11
C ARG A 317 5.64 -4.12 -22.15
N GLU A 318 4.54 -3.44 -22.45
CA GLU A 318 4.41 -2.00 -22.32
C GLU A 318 4.54 -1.58 -20.87
N VAL A 319 5.19 -0.43 -20.62
CA VAL A 319 5.32 0.17 -19.28
C VAL A 319 4.72 1.56 -19.27
N VAL A 320 3.78 1.77 -18.37
CA VAL A 320 3.14 3.07 -18.13
C VAL A 320 3.62 3.62 -16.79
N GLU A 321 4.19 4.83 -16.82
CA GLU A 321 4.62 5.53 -15.60
C GLU A 321 3.57 6.56 -15.16
N LYS A 322 3.18 6.54 -13.89
CA LYS A 322 2.14 7.42 -13.30
C LYS A 322 2.69 8.24 -12.14
N PRO A 323 2.02 9.32 -11.75
CA PRO A 323 2.28 10.00 -10.48
C PRO A 323 2.16 9.04 -9.29
N VAL A 324 2.76 9.39 -8.14
CA VAL A 324 2.64 8.61 -6.90
C VAL A 324 1.19 8.62 -6.41
N GLY A 325 0.67 7.45 -6.14
CA GLY A 325 -0.69 7.23 -5.65
C GLY A 325 -1.40 6.10 -6.41
N PHE A 326 -1.82 5.08 -5.68
CA PHE A 326 -2.40 3.86 -6.26
C PHE A 326 -3.68 4.13 -7.07
N LYS A 327 -4.42 5.21 -6.78
CA LYS A 327 -5.60 5.63 -7.56
C LYS A 327 -5.32 5.78 -9.06
N TYR A 328 -4.12 6.21 -9.45
CA TYR A 328 -3.74 6.32 -10.87
C TYR A 328 -3.49 4.94 -11.50
N ILE A 329 -3.00 3.99 -10.70
CA ILE A 329 -2.84 2.59 -11.10
C ILE A 329 -4.22 1.93 -11.24
N ALA A 330 -5.09 2.12 -10.24
CA ALA A 330 -6.46 1.60 -10.25
C ALA A 330 -7.26 2.11 -11.45
N SER A 331 -7.13 3.40 -11.80
CA SER A 331 -7.78 3.98 -12.98
C SER A 331 -7.32 3.32 -14.28
N GLU A 332 -6.02 2.98 -14.42
CA GLU A 332 -5.50 2.22 -15.57
C GLU A 332 -6.03 0.77 -15.59
N MET A 333 -6.18 0.14 -14.42
CA MET A 333 -6.76 -1.21 -14.31
C MET A 333 -8.22 -1.24 -14.75
N LEU A 334 -8.98 -0.18 -14.44
CA LEU A 334 -10.38 -0.04 -14.88
C LEU A 334 -10.50 0.29 -16.36
N ALA A 335 -9.49 0.96 -16.94
CA ALA A 335 -9.52 1.42 -18.33
C ALA A 335 -9.03 0.37 -19.34
N GLY A 336 -8.30 -0.68 -18.91
CA GLY A 336 -7.74 -1.64 -19.85
C GLY A 336 -6.98 -2.80 -19.22
N GLU A 337 -6.33 -3.58 -20.07
CA GLU A 337 -5.64 -4.79 -19.67
C GLU A 337 -4.30 -4.47 -19.00
N VAL A 338 -4.20 -4.78 -17.72
CA VAL A 338 -3.03 -4.58 -16.89
C VAL A 338 -2.52 -5.93 -16.39
N LEU A 339 -1.22 -6.16 -16.48
CA LEU A 339 -0.58 -7.33 -15.87
C LEU A 339 -0.45 -7.15 -14.37
N VAL A 340 0.23 -6.07 -14.00
CA VAL A 340 0.50 -5.70 -12.59
C VAL A 340 0.78 -4.21 -12.50
N GLY A 341 0.39 -3.59 -11.40
CA GLY A 341 0.74 -2.21 -11.10
C GLY A 341 1.18 -2.04 -9.65
N GLY A 342 2.16 -1.16 -9.39
CA GLY A 342 2.63 -0.99 -8.01
C GLY A 342 3.43 0.27 -7.75
N GLU A 343 3.60 0.50 -6.44
CA GLU A 343 4.28 1.63 -5.84
C GLU A 343 5.51 1.18 -5.05
N GLU A 344 6.48 2.07 -4.88
CA GLU A 344 7.66 1.82 -4.03
C GLU A 344 7.28 1.58 -2.56
N SER A 345 6.14 2.08 -2.14
CA SER A 345 5.65 2.03 -0.75
C SER A 345 5.13 0.65 -0.31
N GLY A 346 5.13 -0.34 -1.19
CA GLY A 346 4.68 -1.70 -0.86
C GLY A 346 3.34 -2.10 -1.49
N GLY A 347 2.61 -1.17 -2.06
CA GLY A 347 1.31 -1.43 -2.69
C GLY A 347 1.45 -2.06 -4.07
N VAL A 348 0.91 -3.27 -4.26
CA VAL A 348 0.88 -3.97 -5.55
C VAL A 348 -0.53 -4.47 -5.83
N GLY A 349 -1.03 -4.21 -7.05
CA GLY A 349 -2.32 -4.71 -7.53
C GLY A 349 -2.15 -5.43 -8.87
N PHE A 350 -3.11 -6.28 -9.21
CA PHE A 350 -3.03 -7.21 -10.32
C PHE A 350 -4.27 -7.11 -11.18
N GLY A 351 -4.09 -7.00 -12.50
CA GLY A 351 -5.22 -6.87 -13.43
C GLY A 351 -6.15 -8.08 -13.46
N MET A 352 -5.66 -9.23 -13.04
CA MET A 352 -6.46 -10.45 -12.91
C MET A 352 -7.27 -10.54 -11.59
N HIS A 353 -7.21 -9.51 -10.74
CA HIS A 353 -7.80 -9.50 -9.40
C HIS A 353 -8.67 -8.25 -9.21
N LEU A 354 -8.40 -7.43 -8.22
CA LEU A 354 -9.10 -6.19 -7.93
C LEU A 354 -8.30 -4.96 -8.41
N PRO A 355 -8.94 -3.84 -8.75
CA PRO A 355 -8.25 -2.58 -8.98
C PRO A 355 -7.83 -1.94 -7.64
N GLU A 356 -7.18 -2.73 -6.79
CA GLU A 356 -6.72 -2.36 -5.45
C GLU A 356 -5.41 -3.09 -5.12
N ARG A 357 -4.66 -2.55 -4.16
CA ARG A 357 -3.48 -3.20 -3.57
C ARG A 357 -3.91 -4.39 -2.75
N ASP A 358 -3.20 -5.49 -2.90
CA ASP A 358 -3.48 -6.71 -2.14
C ASP A 358 -2.19 -7.41 -1.73
N ALA A 359 -1.81 -7.26 -0.46
CA ALA A 359 -0.57 -7.81 0.06
C ALA A 359 -0.60 -9.33 0.18
N ALA A 360 -1.74 -9.92 0.55
CA ALA A 360 -1.87 -11.37 0.67
C ALA A 360 -1.84 -12.05 -0.72
N PHE A 361 -2.50 -11.46 -1.70
CA PHE A 361 -2.43 -11.95 -3.08
C PHE A 361 -1.03 -11.81 -3.67
N ALA A 362 -0.36 -10.68 -3.43
CA ALA A 362 1.04 -10.47 -3.82
C ALA A 362 1.97 -11.51 -3.16
N ALA A 363 1.75 -11.83 -1.88
CA ALA A 363 2.49 -12.85 -1.16
C ALA A 363 2.31 -14.23 -1.78
N LEU A 364 1.09 -14.62 -2.11
CA LEU A 364 0.81 -15.92 -2.76
C LEU A 364 1.51 -16.04 -4.11
N LEU A 365 1.44 -15.00 -4.95
CA LEU A 365 2.12 -14.98 -6.25
C LEU A 365 3.64 -14.98 -6.11
N LEU A 366 4.18 -14.28 -5.10
CA LEU A 366 5.61 -14.32 -4.81
C LEU A 366 6.06 -15.72 -4.40
N LEU A 367 5.33 -16.37 -3.49
CA LEU A 367 5.62 -17.74 -3.06
C LEU A 367 5.49 -18.74 -4.23
N GLU A 368 4.49 -18.56 -5.10
CA GLU A 368 4.36 -19.36 -6.32
C GLU A 368 5.57 -19.19 -7.24
N ALA A 369 6.06 -17.95 -7.42
CA ALA A 369 7.28 -17.69 -8.16
C ALA A 369 8.49 -18.41 -7.58
N LEU A 370 8.62 -18.47 -6.23
CA LEU A 370 9.72 -19.18 -5.57
C LEU A 370 9.61 -20.70 -5.80
N VAL A 371 8.42 -21.27 -5.65
CA VAL A 371 8.17 -22.72 -5.87
C VAL A 371 8.45 -23.09 -7.33
N GLU A 372 7.94 -22.31 -8.30
CA GLU A 372 8.20 -22.55 -9.72
C GLU A 372 9.70 -22.49 -10.05
N GLY A 373 10.40 -21.53 -9.48
CA GLY A 373 11.84 -21.37 -9.74
C GLY A 373 12.75 -22.31 -8.95
N GLY A 374 12.25 -22.98 -7.91
CA GLY A 374 13.01 -23.91 -7.08
C GLY A 374 14.17 -23.27 -6.33
N GLN A 375 14.15 -21.97 -6.09
CA GLN A 375 15.27 -21.21 -5.50
C GLN A 375 14.77 -20.21 -4.46
N PRO A 376 15.58 -19.90 -3.41
CA PRO A 376 15.28 -18.86 -2.43
C PRO A 376 15.15 -17.46 -3.06
N LEU A 377 14.52 -16.55 -2.33
CA LEU A 377 14.18 -15.21 -2.81
C LEU A 377 15.41 -14.41 -3.27
N GLY A 378 16.46 -14.33 -2.44
CA GLY A 378 17.66 -13.56 -2.77
C GLY A 378 18.35 -14.05 -4.03
N VAL A 379 18.45 -15.38 -4.20
CA VAL A 379 19.02 -15.99 -5.43
C VAL A 379 18.19 -15.63 -6.66
N ARG A 380 16.86 -15.68 -6.55
CA ARG A 380 15.95 -15.29 -7.64
C ARG A 380 16.10 -13.82 -8.04
N LEU A 381 16.18 -12.94 -7.05
CA LEU A 381 16.33 -11.49 -7.27
C LEU A 381 17.68 -11.17 -7.94
N GLU A 382 18.77 -11.77 -7.46
CA GLU A 382 20.11 -11.58 -8.05
C GLU A 382 20.16 -12.08 -9.50
N ALA A 383 19.60 -13.24 -9.78
CA ALA A 383 19.52 -13.78 -11.13
C ALA A 383 18.68 -12.89 -12.06
N LEU A 384 17.57 -12.34 -11.57
CA LEU A 384 16.72 -11.41 -12.33
C LEU A 384 17.45 -10.11 -12.66
N GLN A 385 18.12 -9.50 -11.68
CA GLN A 385 18.92 -8.30 -11.87
C GLN A 385 20.06 -8.53 -12.89
N ALA A 386 20.78 -9.64 -12.77
CA ALA A 386 21.87 -9.98 -13.71
C ALA A 386 21.35 -10.12 -15.16
N ARG A 387 20.14 -10.63 -15.34
CA ARG A 387 19.52 -10.82 -16.66
C ARG A 387 18.98 -9.52 -17.26
N CYS A 388 18.48 -8.59 -16.46
CA CYS A 388 17.65 -7.49 -16.92
C CYS A 388 18.23 -6.08 -16.67
N GLY A 389 19.52 -5.91 -16.39
CA GLY A 389 20.12 -4.57 -16.29
C GLY A 389 21.17 -4.38 -15.20
N GLY A 390 21.46 -5.41 -14.42
CA GLY A 390 22.44 -5.38 -13.35
C GLY A 390 21.86 -4.99 -11.99
N ALA A 391 22.74 -4.77 -11.02
CA ALA A 391 22.36 -4.43 -9.66
C ALA A 391 21.58 -3.09 -9.62
N SER A 392 20.53 -3.07 -8.81
CA SER A 392 19.74 -1.90 -8.50
C SER A 392 19.64 -1.77 -6.98
N HIS A 393 20.07 -0.64 -6.48
CA HIS A 393 19.97 -0.27 -5.07
C HIS A 393 19.12 0.97 -4.95
N TYR A 394 18.21 0.95 -4.01
CA TYR A 394 17.25 2.04 -3.80
C TYR A 394 17.20 2.41 -2.33
N ASP A 395 17.08 3.71 -2.07
CA ASP A 395 16.79 4.22 -0.73
C ASP A 395 15.97 5.51 -0.79
N ARG A 396 15.33 5.84 0.33
CA ARG A 396 14.49 7.01 0.51
C ARG A 396 14.87 7.76 1.77
N LEU A 397 14.89 9.08 1.70
CA LEU A 397 15.07 9.97 2.83
C LEU A 397 13.90 10.95 2.91
N ASP A 398 13.21 11.00 4.04
CA ASP A 398 12.17 11.97 4.33
C ASP A 398 12.80 13.12 5.14
N LEU A 399 12.83 14.33 4.56
CA LEU A 399 13.44 15.52 5.14
C LEU A 399 12.36 16.53 5.53
N ARG A 400 12.27 16.84 6.83
CA ARG A 400 11.38 17.90 7.30
C ARG A 400 12.04 19.24 7.06
N LEU A 401 11.38 20.09 6.27
CA LEU A 401 11.80 21.47 6.01
C LEU A 401 11.38 22.40 7.15
N ALA A 402 11.98 23.59 7.24
CA ALA A 402 11.70 24.52 8.31
C ALA A 402 10.24 24.96 8.34
N ASP A 403 9.67 25.27 7.20
CA ASP A 403 8.29 25.72 7.04
C ASP A 403 7.79 25.57 5.59
N MET A 404 6.51 25.89 5.36
CA MET A 404 5.88 25.85 4.04
C MET A 404 6.46 26.89 3.07
N ALA A 405 7.01 27.99 3.55
CA ALA A 405 7.64 29.02 2.70
C ALA A 405 8.97 28.50 2.14
N THR A 406 9.78 27.83 2.96
CA THR A 406 11.00 27.14 2.53
C THR A 406 10.68 26.04 1.50
N ARG A 407 9.62 25.24 1.74
CA ARG A 407 9.13 24.29 0.74
C ARG A 407 8.83 24.96 -0.60
N ALA A 408 8.03 26.03 -0.58
CA ALA A 408 7.62 26.72 -1.81
C ALA A 408 8.80 27.32 -2.58
N ARG A 409 9.78 27.93 -1.88
CA ARG A 409 11.00 28.48 -2.51
C ARG A 409 11.82 27.38 -3.20
N LEU A 410 12.04 26.25 -2.50
CA LEU A 410 12.80 25.13 -3.06
C LEU A 410 12.09 24.50 -4.26
N GLU A 411 10.77 24.31 -4.17
CA GLU A 411 9.95 23.80 -5.27
C GLU A 411 10.03 24.71 -6.50
N GLN A 412 9.89 26.01 -6.30
CA GLN A 412 10.00 27.00 -7.37
C GLN A 412 11.42 27.02 -8.01
N ARG A 413 12.47 26.97 -7.19
CA ARG A 413 13.85 26.90 -7.66
C ARG A 413 14.07 25.67 -8.55
N LEU A 414 13.68 24.49 -8.09
CA LEU A 414 13.82 23.24 -8.85
C LEU A 414 12.97 23.22 -10.12
N ALA A 415 11.83 23.92 -10.13
CA ALA A 415 11.01 24.04 -11.32
C ALA A 415 11.64 24.94 -12.38
N GLN A 416 12.26 26.03 -11.97
CA GLN A 416 12.84 27.03 -12.87
C GLN A 416 14.28 26.70 -13.32
N ASP A 417 15.11 26.24 -12.38
CA ASP A 417 16.54 25.99 -12.61
C ASP A 417 16.95 24.67 -11.93
N PRO A 418 16.61 23.52 -12.54
CA PRO A 418 17.01 22.23 -12.00
C PRO A 418 18.52 22.03 -12.07
N PRO A 419 19.13 21.35 -11.11
CA PRO A 419 20.57 21.07 -11.10
C PRO A 419 21.02 20.38 -12.38
N GLN A 420 22.15 20.84 -12.95
CA GLN A 420 22.78 20.22 -14.12
C GLN A 420 23.68 19.03 -13.72
N GLN A 421 24.05 18.95 -12.44
CA GLN A 421 24.84 17.84 -11.87
C GLN A 421 24.30 17.48 -10.49
N VAL A 422 24.38 16.19 -10.16
CA VAL A 422 24.02 15.63 -8.85
C VAL A 422 25.20 14.78 -8.37
N ALA A 423 25.77 15.10 -7.21
CA ALA A 423 26.93 14.38 -6.66
C ALA A 423 28.07 14.16 -7.69
N GLY A 424 28.33 15.16 -8.55
CA GLY A 424 29.35 15.11 -9.60
C GLY A 424 28.97 14.36 -10.87
N VAL A 425 27.73 13.85 -10.97
CA VAL A 425 27.21 13.17 -12.17
C VAL A 425 26.30 14.13 -12.95
N GLU A 426 26.46 14.20 -14.27
CA GLU A 426 25.66 15.03 -15.16
C GLU A 426 24.20 14.55 -15.22
N VAL A 427 23.26 15.50 -15.19
CA VAL A 427 21.83 15.21 -15.37
C VAL A 427 21.52 15.08 -16.86
N GLN A 428 21.08 13.90 -17.26
CA GLN A 428 20.75 13.57 -18.65
C GLN A 428 19.33 13.98 -19.04
N GLU A 429 18.40 13.91 -18.06
CA GLU A 429 16.98 14.20 -18.29
C GLU A 429 16.31 14.69 -17.02
N VAL A 430 15.32 15.59 -17.15
CA VAL A 430 14.49 16.11 -16.06
C VAL A 430 13.04 15.74 -16.31
N ILE A 431 12.47 14.89 -15.45
CA ILE A 431 11.08 14.40 -15.52
C ILE A 431 10.26 15.11 -14.45
N ARG A 432 9.07 15.63 -14.83
CA ARG A 432 8.20 16.46 -13.96
C ARG A 432 6.79 15.88 -13.76
N THR A 433 6.69 14.58 -13.80
CA THR A 433 5.39 13.88 -13.62
C THR A 433 4.79 14.09 -12.24
N ASP A 434 5.63 14.03 -11.16
CA ASP A 434 5.23 14.30 -9.77
C ASP A 434 6.47 14.73 -8.99
N GLY A 435 6.68 16.03 -8.83
CA GLY A 435 7.93 16.60 -8.35
C GLY A 435 8.99 16.70 -9.44
N VAL A 436 10.26 16.55 -9.08
CA VAL A 436 11.40 16.66 -10.01
C VAL A 436 12.25 15.40 -9.91
N LYS A 437 12.26 14.59 -10.97
CA LYS A 437 13.13 13.42 -11.09
C LYS A 437 14.27 13.73 -12.05
N LEU A 438 15.50 13.62 -11.58
CA LEU A 438 16.74 13.87 -12.29
C LEU A 438 17.36 12.55 -12.69
N ARG A 439 17.37 12.22 -13.96
CA ARG A 439 17.99 11.00 -14.49
C ARG A 439 19.48 11.23 -14.69
N LEU A 440 20.29 10.39 -14.09
CA LEU A 440 21.76 10.46 -14.10
C LEU A 440 22.39 9.37 -14.98
N GLY A 441 21.60 8.39 -15.40
CA GLY A 441 22.00 7.27 -16.22
C GLY A 441 21.01 6.10 -16.16
N PRO A 442 21.31 4.98 -16.78
CA PRO A 442 20.53 3.75 -16.62
C PRO A 442 20.50 3.32 -15.14
N SER A 443 19.32 3.03 -14.59
CA SER A 443 19.10 2.68 -13.17
C SER A 443 19.83 3.63 -12.20
N HIS A 444 19.92 4.91 -12.59
CA HIS A 444 20.55 5.94 -11.76
C HIS A 444 19.76 7.23 -11.85
N TRP A 445 19.06 7.59 -10.80
CA TRP A 445 18.23 8.78 -10.72
C TRP A 445 18.01 9.25 -9.28
N LEU A 446 17.71 10.55 -9.16
CA LEU A 446 17.26 11.21 -7.94
C LEU A 446 15.88 11.82 -8.19
N MET A 447 14.94 11.63 -7.27
CA MET A 447 13.64 12.29 -7.32
C MET A 447 13.40 13.09 -6.04
N LEU A 448 12.99 14.36 -6.22
CA LEU A 448 12.61 15.28 -5.15
C LEU A 448 11.09 15.51 -5.25
N ARG A 449 10.36 15.09 -4.22
CA ARG A 449 8.90 15.19 -4.17
C ARG A 449 8.45 15.89 -2.91
N PHE A 450 7.65 16.93 -3.04
CA PHE A 450 7.12 17.70 -1.93
C PHE A 450 5.78 17.14 -1.44
N SER A 451 5.57 17.12 -0.12
CA SER A 451 4.23 16.86 0.44
C SER A 451 3.29 18.01 0.08
N GLY A 452 2.04 17.70 -0.27
CA GLY A 452 1.03 18.72 -0.56
C GLY A 452 0.58 19.52 0.67
N THR A 453 0.67 18.92 1.86
CA THR A 453 0.05 19.43 3.09
C THR A 453 1.04 19.77 4.22
N GLU A 454 2.29 19.32 4.11
CA GLU A 454 3.30 19.44 5.16
C GLU A 454 4.61 19.99 4.60
N PRO A 455 5.45 20.64 5.43
CA PRO A 455 6.81 21.05 5.05
C PRO A 455 7.75 19.82 5.03
N LEU A 456 7.42 18.88 4.16
CA LEU A 456 8.13 17.59 4.02
C LEU A 456 8.61 17.44 2.57
N LEU A 457 9.89 17.16 2.41
CA LEU A 457 10.53 16.77 1.15
C LEU A 457 10.91 15.30 1.21
N ARG A 458 10.44 14.51 0.26
CA ARG A 458 10.85 13.12 0.08
C ARG A 458 11.87 13.03 -1.04
N LEU A 459 13.01 12.47 -0.70
CA LEU A 459 14.11 12.21 -1.60
C LEU A 459 14.15 10.72 -1.89
N TYR A 460 14.09 10.35 -3.16
CA TYR A 460 14.17 8.96 -3.61
C TYR A 460 15.36 8.82 -4.53
N CYS A 461 16.16 7.78 -4.34
CA CYS A 461 17.31 7.52 -5.20
C CYS A 461 17.41 6.03 -5.56
N GLU A 462 17.68 5.76 -6.82
CA GLU A 462 18.12 4.47 -7.32
C GLU A 462 19.49 4.64 -7.96
N ALA A 463 20.40 3.71 -7.71
CA ALA A 463 21.73 3.67 -8.30
C ALA A 463 22.29 2.24 -8.40
N PRO A 464 23.33 2.01 -9.23
CA PRO A 464 23.95 0.68 -9.38
C PRO A 464 24.63 0.13 -8.12
N ASP A 465 24.96 0.98 -7.15
CA ASP A 465 25.59 0.57 -5.90
C ASP A 465 25.14 1.44 -4.71
N VAL A 466 25.26 0.88 -3.51
CA VAL A 466 24.82 1.52 -2.25
C VAL A 466 25.55 2.84 -1.99
N LYS A 467 26.86 2.91 -2.35
CA LYS A 467 27.66 4.13 -2.13
C LYS A 467 27.09 5.30 -2.93
N ARG A 468 26.75 5.08 -4.20
CA ARG A 468 26.14 6.12 -5.03
C ARG A 468 24.77 6.57 -4.52
N VAL A 469 23.94 5.65 -4.02
CA VAL A 469 22.67 6.01 -3.37
C VAL A 469 22.93 6.95 -2.19
N THR A 470 23.89 6.60 -1.32
CA THR A 470 24.25 7.40 -0.16
C THR A 470 24.78 8.78 -0.56
N ASP A 471 25.69 8.85 -1.52
CA ASP A 471 26.31 10.10 -1.99
C ASP A 471 25.26 11.04 -2.61
N VAL A 472 24.34 10.50 -3.42
CA VAL A 472 23.24 11.26 -4.06
C VAL A 472 22.23 11.78 -3.04
N LEU A 473 21.83 10.96 -2.06
CA LEU A 473 20.90 11.40 -1.02
C LEU A 473 21.54 12.43 -0.08
N ALA A 474 22.83 12.31 0.24
CA ALA A 474 23.56 13.30 1.02
C ALA A 474 23.63 14.65 0.28
N TRP A 475 23.99 14.63 -1.00
CA TRP A 475 23.98 15.82 -1.85
C TRP A 475 22.60 16.48 -1.91
N ALA A 476 21.53 15.69 -2.06
CA ALA A 476 20.16 16.20 -2.13
C ALA A 476 19.70 16.82 -0.80
N ARG A 477 20.14 16.28 0.34
CA ARG A 477 19.92 16.87 1.67
C ARG A 477 20.60 18.23 1.77
N GLU A 478 21.89 18.34 1.42
CA GLU A 478 22.64 19.59 1.45
C GLU A 478 21.99 20.66 0.56
N LEU A 479 21.52 20.29 -0.65
CA LEU A 479 20.77 21.17 -1.53
C LEU A 479 19.49 21.73 -0.86
N ALA A 480 18.76 20.89 -0.14
CA ALA A 480 17.53 21.28 0.54
C ALA A 480 17.80 22.15 1.77
N GLU A 481 18.85 21.87 2.52
CA GLU A 481 19.25 22.64 3.72
C GLU A 481 19.86 24.00 3.39
N ALA A 482 20.43 24.16 2.20
CA ALA A 482 20.99 25.43 1.68
C ALA A 482 19.92 26.36 1.07
N SER A 483 18.65 26.02 1.05
CA SER A 483 17.54 26.71 0.39
C SER A 483 16.57 27.30 1.40
#